data_9827ad0c868fdffd761058ac2e15777f
#
_entry.id   9827ad0c868fdffd761058ac2e15777f
#
_cell.length_a   1.000
_cell.length_b   1.000
_cell.length_c   1.000
_cell.angle_alpha   90.00
_cell.angle_beta   90.00
_cell.angle_gamma   90.00
#
_symmetry.space_group_name_H-M   'P 1'
#
loop_
_entity.id
_entity.type
_entity.pdbx_description
1 polymer ?
#
loop_
_entity_poly.entity_id
_entity_poly.type
_entity_poly.pdbx_seq_one_letter_code
_entity_poly.pdbx_strand_id
1 'polypeptide(L)'
;MRRSDREITFIEEKLAVIEKNKVMRLAMVDNGRPYVVPLNYGYTYGNGTLTLYFHCAAEGRKIDILKTNSDVCFEMDGEHKLIEGKIDCAYGYSFESVIGSGKCEFITGVGEKINALTQLMKHQTGVDRKYEFAESMVEKICVCKITAGEFTAKARK
;
A
#
# COMPACT_ATOMS: atom_id res chain seq x y z
N MET A 1 5.50 11.58 -15.92
CA MET A 1 6.16 10.23 -15.94
C MET A 1 7.04 10.08 -17.17
N ARG A 2 8.26 9.46 -17.10
CA ARG A 2 9.18 9.36 -18.26
C ARG A 2 8.67 8.41 -19.39
N ARG A 3 7.99 7.32 -19.03
CA ARG A 3 7.42 6.32 -19.94
C ARG A 3 5.90 6.42 -19.92
N SER A 4 5.38 7.47 -20.56
CA SER A 4 3.94 7.72 -20.64
C SER A 4 3.19 6.63 -21.45
N ASP A 5 3.89 5.93 -22.35
CA ASP A 5 3.36 4.77 -23.09
C ASP A 5 2.97 3.58 -22.20
N ARG A 6 3.37 3.58 -20.93
CA ARG A 6 3.06 2.54 -19.95
C ARG A 6 2.18 3.03 -18.80
N GLU A 7 1.79 4.29 -18.84
CA GLU A 7 1.00 4.87 -17.79
C GLU A 7 -0.43 4.32 -17.80
N ILE A 8 -0.90 3.91 -16.63
CA ILE A 8 -2.30 3.62 -16.37
C ILE A 8 -2.95 4.93 -15.92
N THR A 9 -3.87 5.46 -16.72
CA THR A 9 -4.50 6.77 -16.48
C THR A 9 -5.84 6.65 -15.77
N PHE A 10 -6.65 5.63 -16.11
CA PHE A 10 -7.97 5.42 -15.52
C PHE A 10 -7.88 4.94 -14.08
N ILE A 11 -8.69 5.55 -13.21
CA ILE A 11 -8.64 5.26 -11.78
C ILE A 11 -9.04 3.81 -11.48
N GLU A 12 -10.01 3.28 -12.18
CA GLU A 12 -10.49 1.91 -12.02
C GLU A 12 -9.36 0.90 -12.30
N GLU A 13 -8.54 1.15 -13.29
CA GLU A 13 -7.39 0.31 -13.62
C GLU A 13 -6.27 0.43 -12.56
N LYS A 14 -6.03 1.64 -12.04
CA LYS A 14 -5.09 1.84 -10.92
C LYS A 14 -5.54 1.05 -9.66
N LEU A 15 -6.83 1.13 -9.35
CA LEU A 15 -7.41 0.40 -8.23
C LEU A 15 -7.38 -1.13 -8.45
N ALA A 16 -7.53 -1.59 -9.69
CA ALA A 16 -7.38 -3.01 -10.02
C ALA A 16 -5.95 -3.52 -9.74
N VAL A 17 -4.91 -2.71 -9.98
CA VAL A 17 -3.53 -3.06 -9.61
C VAL A 17 -3.38 -3.13 -8.09
N ILE A 18 -3.96 -2.17 -7.35
CA ILE A 18 -3.95 -2.17 -5.87
C ILE A 18 -4.66 -3.42 -5.33
N GLU A 19 -5.82 -3.77 -5.89
CA GLU A 19 -6.63 -4.92 -5.43
C GLU A 19 -5.90 -6.25 -5.60
N LYS A 20 -5.17 -6.43 -6.69
CA LYS A 20 -4.42 -7.67 -6.96
C LYS A 20 -3.22 -7.84 -6.02
N ASN A 21 -2.55 -6.76 -5.68
CA ASN A 21 -1.31 -6.79 -4.93
C ASN A 21 -1.58 -6.75 -3.41
N LYS A 22 -1.21 -7.79 -2.68
CA LYS A 22 -1.53 -7.96 -1.25
C LYS A 22 -0.45 -7.47 -0.30
N VAL A 23 0.69 -7.03 -0.84
CA VAL A 23 1.83 -6.50 -0.08
C VAL A 23 2.23 -5.16 -0.67
N MET A 24 2.36 -4.15 0.17
CA MET A 24 3.02 -2.88 -0.18
C MET A 24 4.42 -2.81 0.43
N ARG A 25 5.33 -2.10 -0.21
CA ARG A 25 6.60 -1.66 0.36
C ARG A 25 6.41 -0.24 0.85
N LEU A 26 6.49 -0.05 2.17
CA LEU A 26 6.41 1.26 2.81
C LEU A 26 7.82 1.81 2.99
N ALA A 27 8.12 2.90 2.32
CA ALA A 27 9.38 3.60 2.40
C ALA A 27 9.26 4.82 3.33
N MET A 28 10.23 4.95 4.22
CA MET A 28 10.35 6.00 5.23
C MET A 28 11.77 6.57 5.22
N VAL A 29 11.98 7.70 5.87
CA VAL A 29 13.31 8.30 6.04
C VAL A 29 13.66 8.34 7.53
N ASP A 30 14.71 7.61 7.90
CA ASP A 30 15.25 7.54 9.25
C ASP A 30 16.55 8.33 9.32
N ASN A 31 16.52 9.54 9.91
CA ASN A 31 17.69 10.41 10.03
C ASN A 31 18.44 10.60 8.70
N GLY A 32 17.69 10.86 7.60
CA GLY A 32 18.24 11.05 6.27
C GLY A 32 18.57 9.75 5.53
N ARG A 33 18.34 8.57 6.12
CA ARG A 33 18.57 7.26 5.48
C ARG A 33 17.25 6.63 5.08
N PRO A 34 17.11 6.13 3.85
CA PRO A 34 15.94 5.36 3.44
C PRO A 34 15.78 4.08 4.27
N TYR A 35 14.54 3.79 4.65
CA TYR A 35 14.16 2.56 5.32
C TYR A 35 12.87 2.02 4.72
N VAL A 36 12.85 0.76 4.31
CA VAL A 36 11.72 0.12 3.61
C VAL A 36 11.30 -1.14 4.33
N VAL A 37 9.98 -1.33 4.47
CA VAL A 37 9.40 -2.54 5.03
C VAL A 37 8.25 -3.06 4.18
N PRO A 38 8.12 -4.37 3.94
CA PRO A 38 6.94 -4.98 3.35
C PRO A 38 5.83 -5.09 4.38
N LEU A 39 4.59 -4.79 3.97
CA LEU A 39 3.40 -4.83 4.84
C LEU A 39 2.20 -5.33 4.06
N ASN A 40 1.37 -6.16 4.69
CA ASN A 40 0.00 -6.37 4.25
C ASN A 40 -0.82 -5.11 4.54
N TYR A 41 -1.78 -4.82 3.69
CA TYR A 41 -2.59 -3.62 3.81
C TYR A 41 -4.04 -3.86 3.39
N GLY A 42 -4.91 -2.95 3.79
CA GLY A 42 -6.24 -2.75 3.22
C GLY A 42 -6.32 -1.35 2.64
N TYR A 43 -7.37 -1.06 1.89
CA TYR A 43 -7.53 0.28 1.32
C TYR A 43 -8.99 0.69 1.17
N THR A 44 -9.18 1.98 1.03
CA THR A 44 -10.41 2.61 0.53
C THR A 44 -10.05 3.68 -0.48
N TYR A 45 -10.95 3.92 -1.43
CA TYR A 45 -10.84 5.06 -2.35
C TYR A 45 -12.15 5.81 -2.37
N GLY A 46 -12.09 7.11 -2.17
CA GLY A 46 -13.27 7.97 -2.18
C GLY A 46 -12.89 9.44 -2.32
N ASN A 47 -13.70 10.20 -3.02
CA ASN A 47 -13.49 11.65 -3.24
C ASN A 47 -12.07 11.99 -3.75
N GLY A 48 -11.52 11.17 -4.66
CA GLY A 48 -10.18 11.38 -5.22
C GLY A 48 -9.03 10.99 -4.29
N THR A 49 -9.30 10.45 -3.10
CA THR A 49 -8.30 10.14 -2.08
C THR A 49 -8.18 8.63 -1.89
N LEU A 50 -6.95 8.11 -2.00
CA LEU A 50 -6.60 6.75 -1.61
C LEU A 50 -6.18 6.73 -0.15
N THR A 51 -6.81 5.87 0.65
CA THR A 51 -6.38 5.61 2.02
C THR A 51 -5.95 4.17 2.15
N LEU A 52 -4.71 3.95 2.59
CA LEU A 52 -4.15 2.62 2.88
C LEU A 52 -4.15 2.41 4.39
N TYR A 53 -4.46 1.20 4.84
CA TYR A 53 -4.49 0.80 6.25
C TYR A 53 -3.55 -0.36 6.50
N PHE A 54 -2.79 -0.29 7.57
CA PHE A 54 -1.96 -1.41 8.03
C PHE A 54 -1.91 -1.48 9.55
N HIS A 55 -1.55 -2.63 10.07
CA HIS A 55 -1.30 -2.79 11.51
C HIS A 55 0.11 -3.33 11.76
N CYS A 56 0.59 -3.10 12.95
CA CYS A 56 1.90 -3.57 13.40
C CYS A 56 1.96 -3.64 14.94
N ALA A 57 3.10 -4.08 15.46
CA ALA A 57 3.40 -3.95 16.88
C ALA A 57 3.41 -2.47 17.31
N ALA A 58 3.11 -2.20 18.57
CA ALA A 58 3.05 -0.84 19.12
C ALA A 58 4.43 -0.18 19.28
N GLU A 59 5.50 -0.91 19.08
CA GLU A 59 6.90 -0.46 19.20
C GLU A 59 7.77 -1.04 18.09
N GLY A 60 8.94 -0.44 17.89
CA GLY A 60 9.93 -0.84 16.88
C GLY A 60 10.29 0.28 15.92
N ARG A 61 11.39 0.10 15.19
CA ARG A 61 12.03 1.11 14.35
C ARG A 61 11.06 1.86 13.43
N LYS A 62 10.14 1.16 12.77
CA LYS A 62 9.12 1.77 11.92
C LYS A 62 8.27 2.78 12.70
N ILE A 63 7.85 2.43 13.91
CA ILE A 63 7.02 3.28 14.77
C ILE A 63 7.81 4.52 15.21
N ASP A 64 9.08 4.35 15.56
CA ASP A 64 9.93 5.46 16.00
C ASP A 64 10.15 6.46 14.86
N ILE A 65 10.37 5.96 13.64
CA ILE A 65 10.47 6.82 12.44
C ILE A 65 9.16 7.57 12.21
N LEU A 66 8.01 6.87 12.19
CA LEU A 66 6.72 7.48 11.89
C LEU A 66 6.27 8.50 12.94
N LYS A 67 6.71 8.38 14.19
CA LYS A 67 6.48 9.39 15.23
C LYS A 67 7.23 10.70 14.99
N THR A 68 8.37 10.64 14.29
CA THR A 68 9.22 11.81 14.01
C THR A 68 9.01 12.37 12.62
N ASN A 69 8.69 11.51 11.65
CA ASN A 69 8.44 11.89 10.26
C ASN A 69 7.31 11.03 9.69
N SER A 70 6.17 11.65 9.46
CA SER A 70 4.98 11.00 8.91
C SER A 70 4.97 10.92 7.37
N ASP A 71 5.89 11.57 6.68
CA ASP A 71 5.97 11.52 5.23
C ASP A 71 6.48 10.15 4.76
N VAL A 72 5.70 9.49 3.91
CA VAL A 72 5.99 8.16 3.42
C VAL A 72 5.77 8.05 1.92
N CYS A 73 6.48 7.10 1.32
CA CYS A 73 6.19 6.63 -0.03
C CYS A 73 5.77 5.16 0.06
N PHE A 74 4.81 4.77 -0.75
CA PHE A 74 4.40 3.38 -0.87
C PHE A 74 4.53 2.90 -2.31
N GLU A 75 4.79 1.64 -2.45
CA GLU A 75 4.89 0.94 -3.72
C GLU A 75 4.27 -0.45 -3.58
N MET A 76 3.59 -0.89 -4.65
CA MET A 76 3.13 -2.27 -4.82
C MET A 76 3.28 -2.66 -6.29
N ASP A 77 3.71 -3.89 -6.53
CA ASP A 77 3.97 -4.39 -7.88
C ASP A 77 3.63 -5.87 -8.03
N GLY A 78 3.35 -6.28 -9.26
CA GLY A 78 3.00 -7.65 -9.58
C GLY A 78 3.02 -7.95 -11.08
N GLU A 79 2.42 -9.10 -11.46
CA GLU A 79 2.32 -9.59 -12.85
C GLU A 79 3.70 -9.73 -13.53
N HIS A 80 4.70 -10.17 -12.78
CA HIS A 80 6.08 -10.30 -13.21
C HIS A 80 6.27 -11.52 -14.09
N LYS A 81 6.52 -11.33 -15.41
CA LYS A 81 6.82 -12.40 -16.36
C LYS A 81 7.94 -12.01 -17.31
N LEU A 82 8.86 -12.93 -17.56
CA LEU A 82 9.86 -12.76 -18.58
C LEU A 82 9.19 -12.77 -19.95
N ILE A 83 9.53 -11.81 -20.81
CA ILE A 83 9.14 -11.76 -22.22
C ILE A 83 10.38 -12.16 -23.01
N GLU A 84 10.36 -13.36 -23.61
CA GLU A 84 11.47 -13.86 -24.37
C GLU A 84 11.62 -13.11 -25.71
N GLY A 85 12.85 -12.78 -26.05
CA GLY A 85 13.23 -12.15 -27.30
C GLY A 85 14.02 -13.11 -28.21
N LYS A 86 14.02 -12.85 -29.52
CA LYS A 86 14.81 -13.63 -30.46
C LYS A 86 16.34 -13.45 -30.31
N ILE A 87 16.76 -12.37 -29.68
CA ILE A 87 18.14 -12.01 -29.35
C ILE A 87 18.16 -11.46 -27.93
N ASP A 88 19.30 -11.49 -27.23
CA ASP A 88 19.40 -11.13 -25.81
C ASP A 88 18.90 -9.73 -25.49
N CYS A 89 19.17 -8.74 -26.32
CA CYS A 89 18.71 -7.37 -26.13
C CYS A 89 17.19 -7.15 -26.40
N ALA A 90 16.50 -8.15 -26.93
CA ALA A 90 15.06 -8.11 -27.17
C ALA A 90 14.24 -8.71 -26.00
N TYR A 91 14.91 -9.31 -25.02
CA TYR A 91 14.23 -9.77 -23.81
C TYR A 91 13.58 -8.60 -23.06
N GLY A 92 12.45 -8.86 -22.48
CA GLY A 92 11.71 -7.89 -21.71
C GLY A 92 11.13 -8.48 -20.43
N TYR A 93 10.40 -7.65 -19.70
CA TYR A 93 9.72 -8.08 -18.48
C TYR A 93 8.36 -7.41 -18.40
N SER A 94 7.30 -8.20 -18.22
CA SER A 94 5.97 -7.64 -17.92
C SER A 94 5.90 -7.28 -16.44
N PHE A 95 5.10 -6.32 -16.13
CA PHE A 95 4.82 -5.90 -14.75
C PHE A 95 3.62 -4.96 -14.69
N GLU A 96 3.05 -4.85 -13.53
CA GLU A 96 2.19 -3.72 -13.15
C GLU A 96 2.68 -3.17 -11.81
N SER A 97 2.55 -1.86 -11.59
CA SER A 97 2.97 -1.24 -10.33
C SER A 97 2.19 0.03 -10.03
N VAL A 98 2.07 0.33 -8.74
CA VAL A 98 1.54 1.59 -8.22
C VAL A 98 2.58 2.20 -7.30
N ILE A 99 2.81 3.51 -7.42
CA ILE A 99 3.66 4.29 -6.52
C ILE A 99 2.89 5.54 -6.12
N GLY A 100 2.90 5.85 -4.83
CA GLY A 100 2.33 7.07 -4.30
C GLY A 100 3.07 7.54 -3.06
N SER A 101 2.74 8.76 -2.64
CA SER A 101 3.25 9.36 -1.41
C SER A 101 2.10 9.88 -0.58
N GLY A 102 2.28 9.92 0.73
CA GLY A 102 1.26 10.40 1.63
C GLY A 102 1.78 10.62 3.04
N LYS A 103 0.86 10.96 3.93
CA LYS A 103 1.15 11.07 5.36
C LYS A 103 0.58 9.87 6.10
N CYS A 104 1.42 9.30 6.96
CA CYS A 104 1.02 8.21 7.84
C CYS A 104 0.57 8.75 9.19
N GLU A 105 -0.62 8.33 9.62
CA GLU A 105 -1.22 8.73 10.90
C GLU A 105 -1.54 7.49 11.74
N PHE A 106 -1.33 7.61 13.06
CA PHE A 106 -1.73 6.58 14.03
C PHE A 106 -3.21 6.71 14.35
N ILE A 107 -3.95 5.61 14.19
CA ILE A 107 -5.37 5.54 14.55
C ILE A 107 -5.48 5.23 16.05
N THR A 108 -6.17 6.08 16.80
CA THR A 108 -6.31 5.93 18.27
C THR A 108 -7.66 5.39 18.69
N GLY A 109 -8.73 5.73 17.97
CA GLY A 109 -10.10 5.30 18.29
C GLY A 109 -10.33 3.83 17.98
N VAL A 110 -10.89 3.05 18.91
CA VAL A 110 -11.16 1.61 18.75
C VAL A 110 -12.07 1.36 17.54
N GLY A 111 -13.14 2.13 17.38
CA GLY A 111 -14.06 2.00 16.24
C GLY A 111 -13.36 2.25 14.89
N GLU A 112 -12.48 3.26 14.81
CA GLU A 112 -11.71 3.54 13.61
C GLU A 112 -10.68 2.44 13.32
N LYS A 113 -10.03 1.89 14.36
CA LYS A 113 -9.14 0.72 14.23
C LYS A 113 -9.90 -0.49 13.67
N ILE A 114 -11.09 -0.78 14.19
CA ILE A 114 -11.94 -1.89 13.72
C ILE A 114 -12.29 -1.70 12.23
N ASN A 115 -12.66 -0.48 11.82
CA ASN A 115 -12.91 -0.18 10.42
C ASN A 115 -11.66 -0.43 9.56
N ALA A 116 -10.51 0.08 9.94
CA ALA A 116 -9.25 -0.11 9.22
C ALA A 116 -8.87 -1.60 9.09
N LEU A 117 -9.01 -2.37 10.17
CA LEU A 117 -8.78 -3.81 10.17
C LEU A 117 -9.80 -4.57 9.29
N THR A 118 -11.04 -4.09 9.24
CA THR A 118 -12.07 -4.64 8.35
C THR A 118 -11.66 -4.45 6.88
N GLN A 119 -11.18 -3.26 6.50
CA GLN A 119 -10.69 -3.02 5.13
C GLN A 119 -9.47 -3.88 4.80
N LEU A 120 -8.57 -4.06 5.77
CA LEU A 120 -7.42 -4.94 5.61
C LEU A 120 -7.88 -6.40 5.37
N MET A 121 -8.79 -6.89 6.18
CA MET A 121 -9.31 -8.26 6.03
C MET A 121 -10.04 -8.45 4.70
N LYS A 122 -10.88 -7.50 4.29
CA LYS A 122 -11.55 -7.54 2.98
C LYS A 122 -10.54 -7.64 1.84
N HIS A 123 -9.54 -6.79 1.85
CA HIS A 123 -8.49 -6.78 0.82
C HIS A 123 -7.68 -8.09 0.83
N GLN A 124 -7.22 -8.55 2.00
CA GLN A 124 -6.37 -9.75 2.08
C GLN A 124 -7.10 -11.04 1.72
N THR A 125 -8.37 -11.16 2.11
CA THR A 125 -9.17 -12.37 1.87
C THR A 125 -9.96 -12.35 0.56
N GLY A 126 -10.19 -11.16 -0.01
CA GLY A 126 -11.10 -10.97 -1.15
C GLY A 126 -12.58 -11.19 -0.81
N VAL A 127 -12.93 -11.31 0.47
CA VAL A 127 -14.30 -11.62 0.91
C VAL A 127 -14.89 -10.41 1.63
N ASP A 128 -16.04 -9.95 1.14
CA ASP A 128 -16.82 -8.92 1.84
C ASP A 128 -17.83 -9.58 2.79
N ARG A 129 -17.49 -9.59 4.07
CA ARG A 129 -18.35 -10.09 5.15
C ARG A 129 -18.16 -9.25 6.40
N LYS A 130 -19.01 -9.47 7.40
CA LYS A 130 -18.78 -8.93 8.74
C LYS A 130 -17.56 -9.63 9.35
N TYR A 131 -16.58 -8.86 9.77
CA TYR A 131 -15.42 -9.31 10.54
C TYR A 131 -15.62 -8.94 12.01
N GLU A 132 -15.27 -9.84 12.90
CA GLU A 132 -15.39 -9.64 14.34
C GLU A 132 -14.00 -9.55 14.96
N PHE A 133 -13.79 -8.54 15.79
CA PHE A 133 -12.53 -8.29 16.48
C PHE A 133 -12.80 -8.11 17.97
N ALA A 134 -12.05 -8.80 18.82
CA ALA A 134 -12.09 -8.58 20.25
C ALA A 134 -11.48 -7.20 20.59
N GLU A 135 -12.26 -6.29 21.16
CA GLU A 135 -11.83 -4.92 21.47
C GLU A 135 -10.54 -4.89 22.28
N SER A 136 -10.42 -5.77 23.30
CA SER A 136 -9.22 -5.88 24.11
C SER A 136 -7.94 -6.23 23.35
N MET A 137 -8.05 -6.85 22.17
CA MET A 137 -6.93 -7.09 21.27
C MET A 137 -6.68 -5.88 20.37
N VAL A 138 -7.76 -5.25 19.87
CA VAL A 138 -7.66 -4.06 19.02
C VAL A 138 -7.01 -2.88 19.75
N GLU A 139 -7.30 -2.71 21.02
CA GLU A 139 -6.68 -1.67 21.85
C GLU A 139 -5.15 -1.78 21.88
N LYS A 140 -4.62 -3.00 21.92
CA LYS A 140 -3.19 -3.29 22.12
C LYS A 140 -2.35 -3.17 20.86
N ILE A 141 -2.96 -3.22 19.67
CA ILE A 141 -2.23 -3.14 18.42
C ILE A 141 -2.13 -1.70 17.91
N CYS A 142 -1.03 -1.42 17.22
CA CYS A 142 -0.88 -0.18 16.48
C CYS A 142 -1.54 -0.34 15.10
N VAL A 143 -2.46 0.56 14.78
CA VAL A 143 -3.10 0.65 13.47
C VAL A 143 -2.80 2.01 12.88
N CYS A 144 -2.40 2.03 11.62
CA CYS A 144 -2.03 3.24 10.90
C CYS A 144 -2.86 3.38 9.63
N LYS A 145 -3.06 4.62 9.20
CA LYS A 145 -3.56 4.96 7.87
C LYS A 145 -2.56 5.85 7.13
N ILE A 146 -2.51 5.69 5.82
CA ILE A 146 -1.76 6.57 4.91
C ILE A 146 -2.77 7.22 3.99
N THR A 147 -2.81 8.55 3.96
CA THR A 147 -3.68 9.33 3.09
C THR A 147 -2.87 9.87 1.91
N ALA A 148 -3.26 9.47 0.69
CA ALA A 148 -2.60 9.87 -0.55
C ALA A 148 -3.61 10.48 -1.53
N GLY A 149 -3.40 11.76 -1.90
CA GLY A 149 -4.19 12.42 -2.94
C GLY A 149 -3.73 12.05 -4.35
N GLU A 150 -2.43 11.84 -4.53
CA GLU A 150 -1.82 11.52 -5.83
C GLU A 150 -1.03 10.23 -5.77
N PHE A 151 -1.28 9.36 -6.76
CA PHE A 151 -0.51 8.15 -7.01
C PHE A 151 -0.52 7.82 -8.51
N THR A 152 0.54 7.19 -8.95
CA THR A 152 0.74 6.81 -10.34
C THR A 152 0.77 5.30 -10.49
N ALA A 153 0.34 4.81 -11.65
CA ALA A 153 0.43 3.39 -11.98
C ALA A 153 1.00 3.18 -13.37
N LYS A 154 1.65 2.04 -13.54
CA LYS A 154 2.26 1.60 -14.80
C LYS A 154 2.01 0.13 -15.02
N ALA A 155 1.90 -0.26 -16.30
CA ALA A 155 1.95 -1.65 -16.71
C ALA A 155 2.78 -1.82 -17.99
N ARG A 156 3.41 -2.97 -18.12
CA ARG A 156 3.92 -3.52 -19.37
C ARG A 156 3.38 -4.95 -19.51
N LYS A 157 2.55 -5.16 -20.51
CA LYS A 157 2.01 -6.48 -20.89
C LYS A 157 2.92 -7.16 -21.92
#